data_44b030448c44f5e50b47b7ea97525f73
#
_entry.id   44b030448c44f5e50b47b7ea97525f73
#
_cell.length_a   1.000
_cell.length_b   1.000
_cell.length_c   1.000
_cell.angle_alpha   90.00
_cell.angle_beta   90.00
_cell.angle_gamma   90.00
#
_symmetry.space_group_name_H-M   'P 1'
#
loop_
_entity.id
_entity.type
_entity.pdbx_description
1 polymer ?
#
loop_
_entity_poly.entity_id
_entity_poly.type
_entity_poly.pdbx_seq_one_letter_code
_entity_poly.pdbx_strand_id
1 'polypeptide(L)'
;SYTSENCFAVWLGDKDNKKSHITGGNDCCKLMKSILASAYASHTPDKLDTDSGTSTVNIDREEYELNNKILLADSICPKLNLMTVKLLKGSELIAVSNRFSSPNIPTPKISVNKNKVNIQLCHAKYYSFLIKRNKNGKTDTIYDGPWKETITDAPIDGQYTYSVTPYFKDGLKIYYGSEIMLPTVKIGESGYIQDKLPDIAHKNWYD
;
A
#
# COMPACT_ATOMS: atom_id res chain seq x y z
N SER A 1 28.69 11.97 -10.78
CA SER A 1 29.62 11.09 -10.07
C SER A 1 30.22 11.81 -8.87
N TYR A 2 30.59 11.09 -7.83
CA TYR A 2 31.24 11.63 -6.65
C TYR A 2 32.25 10.62 -6.09
N THR A 3 33.26 11.14 -5.40
CA THR A 3 34.28 10.40 -4.66
C THR A 3 34.29 10.92 -3.22
N SER A 4 35.18 10.44 -2.37
CA SER A 4 35.41 10.99 -1.01
C SER A 4 35.93 12.42 -1.03
N GLU A 5 36.51 12.86 -2.13
CA GLU A 5 37.19 14.17 -2.23
C GLU A 5 36.42 15.16 -3.09
N ASN A 6 35.74 14.71 -4.15
CA ASN A 6 35.14 15.59 -5.14
C ASN A 6 33.76 15.11 -5.62
N CYS A 7 32.95 16.08 -6.03
CA CYS A 7 31.71 15.84 -6.75
C CYS A 7 31.83 16.36 -8.18
N PHE A 8 31.50 15.54 -9.16
CA PHE A 8 31.59 15.86 -10.58
C PHE A 8 30.20 15.81 -11.21
N ALA A 9 29.88 16.83 -11.98
CA ALA A 9 28.71 16.85 -12.83
C ALA A 9 29.11 17.10 -14.27
N VAL A 10 28.54 16.36 -15.21
CA VAL A 10 28.72 16.52 -16.65
C VAL A 10 27.35 16.69 -17.29
N TRP A 11 27.22 17.74 -18.04
CA TRP A 11 26.07 17.99 -18.88
C TRP A 11 26.55 18.12 -20.32
N LEU A 12 25.92 17.38 -21.22
CA LEU A 12 26.12 17.48 -22.67
C LEU A 12 24.77 17.76 -23.33
N GLY A 13 24.69 18.80 -24.12
CA GLY A 13 23.46 19.18 -24.79
C GLY A 13 23.68 20.26 -25.82
N ASP A 14 22.63 20.56 -26.59
CA ASP A 14 22.61 21.66 -27.53
C ASP A 14 22.15 22.95 -26.80
N LYS A 15 22.85 24.06 -27.02
CA LYS A 15 22.55 25.36 -26.39
C LYS A 15 21.14 25.90 -26.74
N ASP A 16 20.64 25.51 -27.90
CA ASP A 16 19.33 25.93 -28.42
C ASP A 16 18.23 24.89 -28.19
N ASN A 17 18.50 23.90 -27.33
CA ASN A 17 17.57 22.81 -27.00
C ASN A 17 17.14 21.94 -28.20
N LYS A 18 17.98 21.88 -29.25
CA LYS A 18 17.70 21.04 -30.40
C LYS A 18 17.92 19.58 -30.07
N LYS A 19 17.13 18.71 -30.74
CA LYS A 19 17.21 17.27 -30.58
C LYS A 19 18.63 16.79 -30.91
N SER A 20 19.34 16.22 -29.94
CA SER A 20 20.67 15.65 -30.10
C SER A 20 20.63 14.13 -29.96
N HIS A 21 21.58 13.43 -30.56
CA HIS A 21 21.78 11.99 -30.40
C HIS A 21 22.59 11.66 -29.13
N ILE A 22 22.92 12.67 -28.31
CA ILE A 22 23.70 12.52 -27.10
C ILE A 22 22.83 11.84 -26.03
N THR A 23 23.35 10.82 -25.37
CA THR A 23 22.66 10.11 -24.28
C THR A 23 23.47 10.23 -22.98
N GLY A 24 22.75 10.42 -21.86
CA GLY A 24 23.36 10.48 -20.54
C GLY A 24 24.13 9.19 -20.20
N GLY A 25 23.57 8.03 -20.54
CA GLY A 25 24.14 6.72 -20.26
C GLY A 25 25.38 6.35 -21.10
N ASN A 26 25.58 6.99 -22.25
CA ASN A 26 26.72 6.68 -23.15
C ASN A 26 27.72 7.83 -23.15
N ASP A 27 27.31 9.01 -23.66
CA ASP A 27 28.27 10.09 -23.98
C ASP A 27 28.73 10.82 -22.74
N CYS A 28 27.77 11.18 -21.84
CA CYS A 28 28.10 11.77 -20.54
C CYS A 28 28.94 10.84 -19.67
N CYS A 29 28.65 9.53 -19.66
CA CYS A 29 29.41 8.57 -18.89
C CYS A 29 30.84 8.38 -19.43
N LYS A 30 31.04 8.39 -20.75
CA LYS A 30 32.38 8.32 -21.36
C LYS A 30 33.22 9.55 -21.02
N LEU A 31 32.63 10.74 -21.15
CA LEU A 31 33.30 11.98 -20.77
C LEU A 31 33.61 12.02 -19.26
N MET A 32 32.67 11.63 -18.42
CA MET A 32 32.89 11.53 -16.97
C MET A 32 34.03 10.57 -16.64
N LYS A 33 34.10 9.40 -17.32
CA LYS A 33 35.18 8.45 -17.11
C LYS A 33 36.55 9.07 -17.46
N SER A 34 36.64 9.85 -18.54
CA SER A 34 37.87 10.52 -18.93
C SER A 34 38.28 11.59 -17.93
N ILE A 35 37.32 12.36 -17.44
CA ILE A 35 37.53 13.40 -16.38
C ILE A 35 38.06 12.72 -15.11
N LEU A 36 37.41 11.66 -14.64
CA LEU A 36 37.85 10.93 -13.45
C LEU A 36 39.26 10.32 -13.62
N ALA A 37 39.54 9.72 -14.79
CA ALA A 37 40.86 9.18 -15.06
C ALA A 37 41.95 10.26 -15.04
N SER A 38 41.67 11.45 -15.54
CA SER A 38 42.62 12.57 -15.48
C SER A 38 42.73 13.15 -14.06
N ALA A 39 41.60 13.35 -13.35
CA ALA A 39 41.61 13.92 -12.02
C ALA A 39 42.36 13.02 -11.01
N TYR A 40 42.29 11.72 -11.19
CA TYR A 40 42.91 10.73 -10.30
C TYR A 40 44.05 9.95 -10.95
N ALA A 41 44.77 10.57 -11.89
CA ALA A 41 45.92 9.94 -12.56
C ALA A 41 47.08 9.62 -11.61
N SER A 42 47.26 10.41 -10.54
CA SER A 42 48.35 10.31 -9.58
C SER A 42 48.01 9.57 -8.28
N HIS A 43 46.73 9.41 -7.96
CA HIS A 43 46.27 8.71 -6.74
C HIS A 43 44.85 8.16 -6.92
N THR A 44 44.50 7.23 -6.06
CA THR A 44 43.12 6.72 -5.96
C THR A 44 42.45 7.38 -4.76
N PRO A 45 41.24 7.96 -4.92
CA PRO A 45 40.53 8.55 -3.80
C PRO A 45 40.17 7.46 -2.76
N ASP A 46 40.14 7.87 -1.51
CA ASP A 46 39.72 7.00 -0.42
C ASP A 46 38.32 6.43 -0.65
N LYS A 47 38.04 5.28 -0.07
CA LYS A 47 36.68 4.73 -0.10
C LYS A 47 35.75 5.69 0.59
N LEU A 48 34.57 5.89 -0.01
CA LEU A 48 33.48 6.58 0.68
C LEU A 48 33.15 5.82 1.95
N ASP A 49 33.19 6.54 3.06
CA ASP A 49 32.65 6.02 4.31
C ASP A 49 31.12 6.07 4.23
N THR A 50 30.55 4.97 3.75
CA THR A 50 29.09 4.86 3.55
C THR A 50 28.36 4.41 4.82
N ASP A 51 29.07 3.98 5.85
CA ASP A 51 28.48 3.35 7.03
C ASP A 51 28.63 4.15 8.34
N SER A 52 29.53 5.16 8.38
CA SER A 52 29.65 6.03 9.53
C SER A 52 28.48 7.01 9.61
N GLY A 53 27.56 6.77 10.51
CA GLY A 53 26.45 7.68 10.77
C GLY A 53 25.10 7.28 10.17
N THR A 54 24.97 6.06 9.63
CA THR A 54 23.68 5.53 9.20
C THR A 54 23.32 4.24 9.93
N SER A 55 22.02 4.00 10.08
CA SER A 55 21.44 2.74 10.50
C SER A 55 20.54 2.18 9.39
N THR A 56 20.49 0.86 9.27
CA THR A 56 19.64 0.20 8.27
C THR A 56 18.40 -0.35 8.96
N VAL A 57 17.23 -0.02 8.44
CA VAL A 57 15.94 -0.49 8.97
C VAL A 57 15.04 -1.00 7.85
N ASN A 58 14.10 -1.86 8.21
CA ASN A 58 13.04 -2.29 7.32
C ASN A 58 11.77 -1.51 7.62
N ILE A 59 11.18 -0.90 6.60
CA ILE A 59 9.91 -0.17 6.67
C ILE A 59 8.82 -0.91 5.92
N ASP A 60 7.57 -0.60 6.24
CA ASP A 60 6.40 -1.08 5.51
C ASP A 60 6.32 -0.33 4.17
N ARG A 61 6.57 -1.07 3.07
CA ARG A 61 6.59 -0.50 1.71
C ARG A 61 5.27 0.11 1.31
N GLU A 62 4.15 -0.57 1.55
CA GLU A 62 2.84 -0.07 1.12
C GLU A 62 2.38 1.13 1.96
N GLU A 63 2.74 1.23 3.24
CA GLU A 63 2.52 2.46 4.01
C GLU A 63 3.28 3.64 3.40
N TYR A 64 4.50 3.40 2.95
CA TYR A 64 5.27 4.42 2.26
C TYR A 64 4.69 4.78 0.89
N GLU A 65 4.42 3.79 0.03
CA GLU A 65 3.98 4.01 -1.36
C GLU A 65 2.54 4.55 -1.47
N LEU A 66 1.63 4.09 -0.60
CA LEU A 66 0.21 4.45 -0.68
C LEU A 66 -0.17 5.62 0.23
N ASN A 67 0.45 5.72 1.40
CA ASN A 67 0.08 6.68 2.44
C ASN A 67 1.16 7.73 2.69
N ASN A 68 2.31 7.65 2.00
CA ASN A 68 3.49 8.51 2.19
C ASN A 68 3.95 8.56 3.67
N LYS A 69 3.82 7.43 4.38
CA LYS A 69 4.22 7.29 5.79
C LYS A 69 5.42 6.37 5.90
N ILE A 70 6.44 6.83 6.62
CA ILE A 70 7.62 6.02 6.92
C ILE A 70 7.42 5.39 8.30
N LEU A 71 7.04 4.10 8.32
CA LEU A 71 6.82 3.31 9.53
C LEU A 71 7.71 2.08 9.50
N LEU A 72 8.27 1.71 10.66
CA LEU A 72 8.98 0.43 10.77
C LEU A 72 8.04 -0.72 10.41
N ALA A 73 8.56 -1.70 9.70
CA ALA A 73 7.82 -2.92 9.43
C ALA A 73 7.62 -3.71 10.73
N ASP A 74 6.39 -4.17 10.96
CA ASP A 74 6.07 -5.13 12.01
C ASP A 74 6.77 -6.49 11.75
N SER A 75 6.97 -7.27 12.80
CA SER A 75 7.57 -8.61 12.75
C SER A 75 6.83 -9.60 11.83
N ILE A 76 5.53 -9.40 11.64
CA ILE A 76 4.66 -10.21 10.77
C ILE A 76 4.51 -9.62 9.37
N CYS A 77 5.19 -8.50 9.06
CA CYS A 77 5.14 -7.90 7.73
C CYS A 77 5.67 -8.88 6.67
N PRO A 78 4.90 -9.15 5.59
CA PRO A 78 5.35 -10.03 4.51
C PRO A 78 6.68 -9.59 3.91
N LYS A 79 7.59 -10.53 3.67
CA LYS A 79 8.93 -10.24 3.11
C LYS A 79 8.87 -9.40 1.83
N LEU A 80 7.88 -9.64 0.97
CA LEU A 80 7.69 -8.87 -0.27
C LEU A 80 7.23 -7.42 -0.04
N ASN A 81 6.74 -7.12 1.16
CA ASN A 81 6.34 -5.78 1.57
C ASN A 81 7.42 -5.05 2.40
N LEU A 82 8.53 -5.71 2.70
CA LEU A 82 9.66 -5.05 3.36
C LEU A 82 10.41 -4.18 2.37
N MET A 83 10.70 -2.95 2.76
CA MET A 83 11.62 -2.06 2.07
C MET A 83 12.75 -1.66 3.03
N THR A 84 13.98 -2.00 2.65
CA THR A 84 15.17 -1.66 3.44
C THR A 84 15.61 -0.24 3.12
N VAL A 85 15.74 0.61 4.12
CA VAL A 85 16.17 1.99 4.00
C VAL A 85 17.33 2.28 4.95
N LYS A 86 18.18 3.24 4.58
CA LYS A 86 19.24 3.78 5.47
C LYS A 86 18.77 5.10 6.05
N LEU A 87 18.86 5.24 7.35
CA LEU A 87 18.53 6.43 8.10
C LEU A 87 19.81 7.02 8.73
N LEU A 88 19.86 8.32 8.89
CA LEU A 88 20.91 8.94 9.70
C LEU A 88 20.77 8.50 11.15
N LYS A 89 21.89 8.21 11.83
CA LYS A 89 21.89 7.98 13.28
C LYS A 89 21.29 9.19 14.00
N GLY A 90 20.39 8.94 14.95
CA GLY A 90 19.63 10.01 15.62
C GLY A 90 18.31 10.37 14.92
N SER A 91 18.01 9.75 13.76
CA SER A 91 16.72 9.87 13.06
C SER A 91 15.94 8.55 13.15
N GLU A 92 16.03 7.87 14.28
CA GLU A 92 15.38 6.56 14.48
C GLU A 92 13.87 6.71 14.35
N LEU A 93 13.27 5.79 13.58
CA LEU A 93 11.83 5.65 13.52
C LEU A 93 11.34 4.94 14.78
N ILE A 94 10.34 5.51 15.45
CA ILE A 94 9.74 4.93 16.66
C ILE A 94 8.43 4.23 16.31
N ALA A 95 7.70 4.75 15.33
CA ALA A 95 6.40 4.23 14.97
C ALA A 95 6.52 2.96 14.11
N VAL A 96 5.80 1.93 14.52
CA VAL A 96 5.70 0.63 13.82
C VAL A 96 4.36 0.57 13.09
N SER A 97 4.36 0.03 11.86
CA SER A 97 3.13 -0.26 11.14
C SER A 97 2.34 -1.35 11.87
N ASN A 98 1.07 -1.12 12.12
CA ASN A 98 0.16 -2.13 12.67
C ASN A 98 -0.73 -2.77 11.59
N ARG A 99 -0.42 -2.52 10.33
CA ARG A 99 -1.25 -2.89 9.19
C ARG A 99 -1.59 -4.38 9.15
N PHE A 100 -0.65 -5.25 9.46
CA PHE A 100 -0.85 -6.70 9.43
C PHE A 100 -1.39 -7.25 10.75
N SER A 101 -1.06 -6.63 11.88
CA SER A 101 -1.58 -7.02 13.19
C SER A 101 -3.00 -6.51 13.46
N SER A 102 -3.42 -5.45 12.75
CA SER A 102 -4.77 -4.87 12.82
C SER A 102 -5.24 -4.44 11.42
N PRO A 103 -5.58 -5.41 10.54
CA PRO A 103 -6.00 -5.13 9.19
C PRO A 103 -7.16 -4.14 9.12
N ASN A 104 -7.01 -3.08 8.34
CA ASN A 104 -8.03 -2.07 8.13
C ASN A 104 -8.17 -1.76 6.64
N ILE A 105 -9.39 -1.57 6.19
CA ILE A 105 -9.72 -1.27 4.79
C ILE A 105 -10.78 -0.17 4.72
N PRO A 106 -10.82 0.60 3.62
CA PRO A 106 -11.97 1.44 3.31
C PRO A 106 -13.25 0.61 3.20
N THR A 107 -14.38 1.21 3.53
CA THR A 107 -15.70 0.56 3.42
C THR A 107 -15.94 0.04 2.01
N PRO A 108 -16.18 -1.26 1.82
CA PRO A 108 -16.47 -1.84 0.52
C PRO A 108 -17.76 -1.29 -0.08
N LYS A 109 -17.81 -1.23 -1.42
CA LYS A 109 -19.03 -0.84 -2.12
C LYS A 109 -19.93 -2.06 -2.32
N ILE A 110 -21.24 -1.88 -2.13
CA ILE A 110 -22.23 -2.91 -2.40
C ILE A 110 -23.19 -2.42 -3.48
N SER A 111 -23.56 -3.31 -4.40
CA SER A 111 -24.52 -3.02 -5.46
C SER A 111 -25.40 -4.25 -5.74
N VAL A 112 -26.60 -3.99 -6.21
CA VAL A 112 -27.56 -5.03 -6.63
C VAL A 112 -27.74 -4.95 -8.14
N ASN A 113 -27.57 -6.06 -8.83
CA ASN A 113 -27.85 -6.18 -10.26
C ASN A 113 -28.73 -7.41 -10.50
N LYS A 114 -29.98 -7.19 -10.88
CA LYS A 114 -31.02 -8.23 -10.91
C LYS A 114 -31.11 -8.90 -9.52
N ASN A 115 -30.94 -10.20 -9.43
CA ASN A 115 -30.98 -10.94 -8.17
C ASN A 115 -29.56 -11.27 -7.64
N LYS A 116 -28.56 -10.48 -8.01
CA LYS A 116 -27.17 -10.67 -7.56
C LYS A 116 -26.71 -9.45 -6.75
N VAL A 117 -26.08 -9.73 -5.64
CA VAL A 117 -25.39 -8.74 -4.81
C VAL A 117 -23.91 -8.78 -5.13
N ASN A 118 -23.33 -7.65 -5.53
CA ASN A 118 -21.91 -7.53 -5.79
C ASN A 118 -21.29 -6.67 -4.70
N ILE A 119 -20.27 -7.20 -4.04
CA ILE A 119 -19.47 -6.51 -3.02
C ILE A 119 -18.10 -6.26 -3.63
N GLN A 120 -17.79 -4.98 -3.88
CA GLN A 120 -16.52 -4.55 -4.45
C GLN A 120 -15.56 -4.17 -3.32
N LEU A 121 -14.45 -4.90 -3.23
CA LEU A 121 -13.39 -4.67 -2.25
C LEU A 121 -12.34 -3.72 -2.81
N CYS A 122 -11.75 -2.87 -1.95
CA CYS A 122 -10.54 -2.14 -2.31
C CYS A 122 -9.37 -3.11 -2.54
N HIS A 123 -8.35 -2.65 -3.30
CA HIS A 123 -7.15 -3.45 -3.51
C HIS A 123 -6.42 -3.69 -2.18
N ALA A 124 -6.23 -4.97 -1.82
CA ALA A 124 -5.60 -5.37 -0.57
C ALA A 124 -4.97 -6.78 -0.70
N LYS A 125 -3.97 -6.92 -1.55
CA LYS A 125 -3.38 -8.20 -1.98
C LYS A 125 -2.86 -9.10 -0.86
N TYR A 126 -2.53 -8.54 0.31
CA TYR A 126 -2.02 -9.31 1.44
C TYR A 126 -3.11 -9.78 2.39
N TYR A 127 -4.34 -9.28 2.26
CA TYR A 127 -5.43 -9.64 3.14
C TYR A 127 -6.30 -10.73 2.55
N SER A 128 -6.92 -11.46 3.45
CA SER A 128 -8.07 -12.31 3.18
C SER A 128 -9.32 -11.66 3.78
N PHE A 129 -10.48 -12.13 3.34
CA PHE A 129 -11.75 -11.53 3.70
C PHE A 129 -12.74 -12.60 4.13
N LEU A 130 -13.36 -12.39 5.29
CA LEU A 130 -14.53 -13.13 5.73
C LEU A 130 -15.76 -12.27 5.47
N ILE A 131 -16.64 -12.73 4.59
CA ILE A 131 -17.88 -12.03 4.24
C ILE A 131 -19.05 -12.87 4.68
N LYS A 132 -19.92 -12.27 5.48
CA LYS A 132 -21.12 -12.90 6.01
C LYS A 132 -22.37 -12.20 5.50
N ARG A 133 -23.42 -12.96 5.33
CA ARG A 133 -24.76 -12.51 4.99
C ARG A 133 -25.70 -12.83 6.14
N ASN A 134 -26.52 -11.89 6.54
CA ASN A 134 -27.56 -12.09 7.55
C ASN A 134 -28.95 -11.89 6.95
N LYS A 135 -29.85 -12.80 7.25
CA LYS A 135 -31.29 -12.70 6.98
C LYS A 135 -32.07 -13.10 8.24
N ASN A 136 -32.82 -12.17 8.80
CA ASN A 136 -33.67 -12.42 9.98
C ASN A 136 -32.91 -13.07 11.16
N GLY A 137 -31.69 -12.59 11.43
CA GLY A 137 -30.86 -13.09 12.52
C GLY A 137 -30.04 -14.35 12.20
N LYS A 138 -30.32 -15.03 11.07
CA LYS A 138 -29.48 -16.15 10.60
C LYS A 138 -28.32 -15.63 9.77
N THR A 139 -27.13 -16.04 10.14
CA THR A 139 -25.87 -15.63 9.46
C THR A 139 -25.25 -16.81 8.69
N ASP A 140 -24.96 -16.58 7.43
CA ASP A 140 -24.26 -17.51 6.55
C ASP A 140 -22.93 -16.89 6.11
N THR A 141 -21.84 -17.66 6.06
CA THR A 141 -20.59 -17.26 5.43
C THR A 141 -20.70 -17.46 3.94
N ILE A 142 -20.54 -16.38 3.16
CA ILE A 142 -20.62 -16.44 1.69
C ILE A 142 -19.23 -16.41 1.04
N TYR A 143 -18.24 -15.92 1.76
CA TYR A 143 -16.86 -15.93 1.30
C TYR A 143 -15.89 -15.98 2.49
N ASP A 144 -14.87 -16.79 2.39
CA ASP A 144 -13.73 -16.84 3.29
C ASP A 144 -12.48 -17.19 2.48
N GLY A 145 -11.63 -16.20 2.23
CA GLY A 145 -10.46 -16.42 1.37
C GLY A 145 -9.69 -15.16 0.98
N PRO A 146 -8.70 -15.30 0.09
CA PRO A 146 -7.82 -14.21 -0.31
C PRO A 146 -8.58 -13.09 -1.04
N TRP A 147 -7.96 -11.94 -1.15
CA TRP A 147 -8.52 -10.79 -1.84
C TRP A 147 -9.01 -11.13 -3.27
N LYS A 148 -10.19 -10.65 -3.58
CA LYS A 148 -10.77 -10.57 -4.92
C LYS A 148 -11.41 -9.20 -5.08
N GLU A 149 -11.34 -8.64 -6.27
CA GLU A 149 -11.91 -7.32 -6.55
C GLU A 149 -13.43 -7.28 -6.29
N THR A 150 -14.14 -8.32 -6.70
CA THR A 150 -15.60 -8.41 -6.53
C THR A 150 -15.99 -9.79 -6.04
N ILE A 151 -16.83 -9.83 -5.02
CA ILE A 151 -17.50 -11.03 -4.53
C ILE A 151 -18.96 -10.92 -4.88
N THR A 152 -19.50 -11.95 -5.53
CA THR A 152 -20.90 -12.00 -5.95
C THR A 152 -21.65 -13.05 -5.14
N ASP A 153 -22.80 -12.66 -4.59
CA ASP A 153 -23.79 -13.53 -3.95
C ASP A 153 -25.09 -13.50 -4.75
N ALA A 154 -25.83 -14.60 -4.74
CA ALA A 154 -27.11 -14.74 -5.44
C ALA A 154 -28.18 -15.29 -4.47
N PRO A 155 -28.58 -14.48 -3.47
CA PRO A 155 -29.57 -14.92 -2.50
C PRO A 155 -30.98 -14.98 -3.11
N ILE A 156 -31.87 -15.75 -2.50
CA ILE A 156 -33.30 -15.73 -2.83
C ILE A 156 -33.93 -14.40 -2.40
N ASP A 157 -35.14 -14.12 -2.87
CA ASP A 157 -35.85 -12.89 -2.52
C ASP A 157 -35.91 -12.64 -1.01
N GLY A 158 -35.73 -11.38 -0.63
CA GLY A 158 -35.74 -10.95 0.75
C GLY A 158 -34.82 -9.77 1.06
N GLN A 159 -34.76 -9.42 2.34
CA GLN A 159 -33.90 -8.37 2.84
C GLN A 159 -32.67 -8.96 3.54
N TYR A 160 -31.49 -8.40 3.23
CA TYR A 160 -30.22 -8.90 3.70
C TYR A 160 -29.31 -7.79 4.19
N THR A 161 -28.52 -8.10 5.21
CA THR A 161 -27.35 -7.32 5.60
C THR A 161 -26.09 -8.13 5.36
N TYR A 162 -25.01 -7.43 4.99
CA TYR A 162 -23.72 -8.03 4.77
C TYR A 162 -22.70 -7.41 5.69
N SER A 163 -21.73 -8.22 6.12
CA SER A 163 -20.56 -7.72 6.83
C SER A 163 -19.28 -8.24 6.17
N VAL A 164 -18.23 -7.42 6.23
CA VAL A 164 -16.91 -7.72 5.68
C VAL A 164 -15.89 -7.56 6.78
N THR A 165 -15.12 -8.60 7.05
CA THR A 165 -14.02 -8.58 8.02
C THR A 165 -12.73 -8.90 7.28
N PRO A 166 -11.80 -7.93 7.14
CA PRO A 166 -10.48 -8.22 6.62
C PRO A 166 -9.67 -9.01 7.65
N TYR A 167 -8.79 -9.88 7.19
CA TYR A 167 -7.86 -10.56 8.08
C TYR A 167 -6.53 -10.85 7.38
N PHE A 168 -5.48 -10.98 8.18
CA PHE A 168 -4.15 -11.39 7.72
C PHE A 168 -3.75 -12.71 8.38
N LYS A 169 -3.14 -13.62 7.60
CA LYS A 169 -2.61 -14.90 8.10
C LYS A 169 -1.09 -14.86 8.14
N ASP A 170 -0.54 -15.13 9.31
CA ASP A 170 0.88 -15.39 9.50
C ASP A 170 1.05 -16.84 10.01
N GLY A 171 1.34 -17.75 9.09
CA GLY A 171 1.34 -19.18 9.40
C GLY A 171 -0.02 -19.67 9.91
N LEU A 172 -0.06 -20.14 11.15
CA LEU A 172 -1.29 -20.61 11.82
C LEU A 172 -2.04 -19.49 12.55
N LYS A 173 -1.43 -18.32 12.73
CA LYS A 173 -2.04 -17.21 13.44
C LYS A 173 -2.84 -16.32 12.50
N ILE A 174 -4.02 -15.92 12.93
CA ILE A 174 -4.92 -15.06 12.17
C ILE A 174 -5.11 -13.76 12.95
N TYR A 175 -4.93 -12.65 12.25
CA TYR A 175 -5.14 -11.30 12.76
C TYR A 175 -6.36 -10.72 12.07
N TYR A 176 -7.45 -10.54 12.81
CA TYR A 176 -8.69 -9.97 12.30
C TYR A 176 -8.69 -8.45 12.45
N GLY A 177 -9.17 -7.77 11.42
CA GLY A 177 -9.56 -6.38 11.47
C GLY A 177 -10.96 -6.19 12.02
N SER A 178 -11.42 -4.94 12.02
CA SER A 178 -12.79 -4.62 12.43
C SER A 178 -13.82 -5.13 11.41
N GLU A 179 -14.94 -5.66 11.89
CA GLU A 179 -16.07 -6.01 11.05
C GLU A 179 -16.74 -4.74 10.52
N ILE A 180 -16.93 -4.67 9.21
CA ILE A 180 -17.55 -3.53 8.51
C ILE A 180 -18.94 -3.96 8.07
N MET A 181 -19.96 -3.32 8.61
CA MET A 181 -21.35 -3.53 8.18
C MET A 181 -21.63 -2.76 6.91
N LEU A 182 -22.22 -3.42 5.92
CA LEU A 182 -22.64 -2.79 4.66
C LEU A 182 -24.11 -2.39 4.70
N PRO A 183 -24.55 -1.43 3.86
CA PRO A 183 -25.96 -1.08 3.72
C PRO A 183 -26.84 -2.30 3.46
N THR A 184 -28.03 -2.26 3.99
CA THR A 184 -29.05 -3.31 3.80
C THR A 184 -29.49 -3.35 2.35
N VAL A 185 -29.59 -4.53 1.76
CA VAL A 185 -30.07 -4.75 0.38
C VAL A 185 -31.36 -5.54 0.37
N LYS A 186 -32.25 -5.23 -0.59
CA LYS A 186 -33.48 -5.98 -0.85
C LYS A 186 -33.40 -6.64 -2.22
N ILE A 187 -33.68 -7.93 -2.28
CA ILE A 187 -33.73 -8.73 -3.49
C ILE A 187 -35.21 -9.12 -3.75
N GLY A 188 -35.63 -9.08 -5.01
CA GLY A 188 -37.01 -9.35 -5.45
C GLY A 188 -37.45 -8.40 -6.54
N GLU A 189 -38.77 -8.24 -6.80
CA GLU A 189 -39.37 -7.54 -7.95
C GLU A 189 -38.90 -6.09 -8.17
N SER A 190 -38.27 -5.46 -7.17
CA SER A 190 -37.58 -4.17 -7.29
C SER A 190 -36.37 -4.14 -6.35
N GLY A 191 -35.30 -4.86 -6.71
CA GLY A 191 -34.06 -4.84 -5.92
C GLY A 191 -33.49 -3.42 -5.76
N TYR A 192 -33.35 -2.93 -4.55
CA TYR A 192 -32.74 -1.63 -4.24
C TYR A 192 -31.83 -1.71 -3.02
N ILE A 193 -30.92 -0.77 -2.94
CA ILE A 193 -30.07 -0.54 -1.76
C ILE A 193 -30.79 0.49 -0.89
N GLN A 194 -30.99 0.15 0.38
CA GLN A 194 -31.58 1.07 1.33
C GLN A 194 -30.48 1.92 1.96
N ASP A 195 -30.41 3.20 1.57
CA ASP A 195 -29.38 4.16 2.01
C ASP A 195 -29.55 4.68 3.45
N LYS A 196 -30.14 3.93 4.34
CA LYS A 196 -30.13 4.32 5.75
C LYS A 196 -29.09 3.53 6.54
N LEU A 197 -27.86 4.08 6.58
CA LEU A 197 -27.04 3.91 7.77
C LEU A 197 -27.86 4.38 8.99
N PRO A 198 -27.84 3.66 10.13
CA PRO A 198 -28.46 4.19 11.35
C PRO A 198 -27.88 5.59 11.60
N ASP A 199 -28.77 6.57 11.87
CA ASP A 199 -28.44 7.95 12.20
C ASP A 199 -27.35 7.95 13.29
N ILE A 200 -26.09 8.04 12.88
CA ILE A 200 -25.04 8.48 13.77
C ILE A 200 -25.26 9.99 13.87
N ALA A 201 -25.92 10.41 14.95
CA ALA A 201 -26.16 11.81 15.28
C ALA A 201 -24.90 12.62 14.94
N HIS A 202 -25.02 13.49 13.94
CA HIS A 202 -24.03 14.50 13.64
C HIS A 202 -23.88 15.36 14.91
N LYS A 203 -22.89 15.05 15.75
CA LYS A 203 -22.37 16.03 16.67
C LYS A 203 -21.68 17.09 15.80
N ASN A 204 -22.34 18.24 15.72
CA ASN A 204 -21.75 19.45 15.14
C ASN A 204 -20.42 19.72 15.87
N TRP A 205 -19.33 19.72 15.14
CA TRP A 205 -17.97 20.05 15.62
C TRP A 205 -17.69 21.55 15.49
N TYR A 206 -18.73 22.41 15.52
CA TYR A 206 -18.59 23.86 15.56
C TYR A 206 -19.64 24.40 16.56
N ASP A 207 -19.29 24.35 17.84
CA ASP A 207 -19.70 25.26 18.90
C ASP A 207 -18.62 25.24 19.99
#